data_a8ffdec7bbd3b7fe3d049a4acbb68f7d
#
_entry.id   a8ffdec7bbd3b7fe3d049a4acbb68f7d
#
_cell.length_a   1.000
_cell.length_b   1.000
_cell.length_c   1.000
_cell.angle_alpha   90.00
_cell.angle_beta   90.00
_cell.angle_gamma   90.00
#
_symmetry.space_group_name_H-M   'P 1'
#
loop_
_entity.id
_entity.type
_entity.pdbx_description
1 polymer ?
#
loop_
_entity_poly.entity_id
_entity_poly.type
_entity_poly.pdbx_seq_one_letter_code
_entity_poly.pdbx_strand_id
1 'polypeptide(L)'
;MQQSGVPYFSQWETPGMTLPVLAEGSQALLGDPLWHHSGAATIEEYARWAVNVCGMACLKMILAARGEIHPTLELARACTAYGGYVVSEIDASIKGLIYAPFVRFAADRFGLSAETVTGVETSAIPELLAKRRFFIASVNSGIRWPEREPPSKGGHLVLVTSASQETIRFHNPSGHNEASQADVTLPLAVFDRFFVNRGISVDA
;
A
#
# COMPACT_ATOMS: atom_id res chain seq x y z
N MET A 1 9.98 19.23 -9.64
CA MET A 1 10.39 18.15 -8.71
C MET A 1 10.68 16.90 -9.53
N GLN A 2 11.79 16.24 -9.29
CA GLN A 2 12.13 15.01 -10.01
C GLN A 2 11.20 13.89 -9.51
N GLN A 3 10.56 13.13 -10.41
CA GLN A 3 9.74 11.97 -10.06
C GLN A 3 10.61 10.92 -9.37
N SER A 4 10.01 10.11 -8.49
CA SER A 4 10.74 9.09 -7.69
C SER A 4 11.41 8.00 -8.54
N GLY A 5 11.04 7.86 -9.80
CA GLY A 5 11.43 6.74 -10.66
C GLY A 5 10.76 5.40 -10.29
N VAL A 6 9.85 5.43 -9.31
CA VAL A 6 9.07 4.27 -8.86
C VAL A 6 7.72 4.29 -9.58
N PRO A 7 7.35 3.25 -10.36
CA PRO A 7 6.04 3.21 -11.00
C PRO A 7 4.91 3.18 -9.96
N TYR A 8 3.85 3.96 -10.20
CA TYR A 8 2.67 3.96 -9.35
C TYR A 8 1.67 2.89 -9.77
N PHE A 9 1.12 2.18 -8.80
CA PHE A 9 -0.03 1.29 -8.96
C PHE A 9 -1.07 1.57 -7.87
N SER A 10 -2.32 1.75 -8.29
CA SER A 10 -3.45 1.75 -7.38
C SER A 10 -3.70 0.34 -6.82
N GLN A 11 -4.40 0.23 -5.70
CA GLN A 11 -4.90 -1.06 -5.22
C GLN A 11 -6.12 -1.55 -6.02
N TRP A 12 -6.77 -0.63 -6.77
CA TRP A 12 -7.74 -0.95 -7.82
C TRP A 12 -7.03 -0.97 -9.17
N GLU A 13 -7.49 -1.77 -10.12
CA GLU A 13 -6.85 -1.79 -11.44
C GLU A 13 -7.13 -0.49 -12.23
N THR A 14 -8.31 0.13 -12.04
CA THR A 14 -8.61 1.49 -12.53
C THR A 14 -8.42 2.50 -11.39
N PRO A 15 -7.39 3.37 -11.42
CA PRO A 15 -7.09 4.30 -10.32
C PRO A 15 -8.23 5.25 -9.92
N GLY A 16 -9.16 5.53 -10.86
CA GLY A 16 -10.34 6.38 -10.61
C GLY A 16 -11.42 5.76 -9.74
N MET A 17 -11.32 4.47 -9.39
CA MET A 17 -12.35 3.75 -8.61
C MET A 17 -12.41 4.17 -7.13
N THR A 18 -11.50 4.98 -6.63
CA THR A 18 -11.47 5.34 -5.20
C THR A 18 -12.78 6.00 -4.74
N LEU A 19 -13.29 7.01 -5.45
CA LEU A 19 -14.54 7.68 -5.02
C LEU A 19 -15.76 6.76 -5.12
N PRO A 20 -15.99 5.99 -6.20
CA PRO A 20 -17.03 4.95 -6.21
C PRO A 20 -16.91 3.96 -5.05
N VAL A 21 -15.72 3.45 -4.76
CA VAL A 21 -15.51 2.50 -3.64
C VAL A 21 -15.81 3.13 -2.29
N LEU A 22 -15.52 4.41 -2.08
CA LEU A 22 -15.85 5.10 -0.84
C LEU A 22 -17.38 5.31 -0.66
N ALA A 23 -18.11 5.44 -1.75
CA ALA A 23 -19.55 5.62 -1.73
C ALA A 23 -20.33 4.30 -1.60
N GLU A 24 -19.89 3.24 -2.28
CA GLU A 24 -20.63 1.99 -2.49
C GLU A 24 -19.91 0.74 -1.94
N GLY A 25 -18.73 0.93 -1.36
CA GLY A 25 -17.91 -0.19 -0.90
C GLY A 25 -17.35 -1.02 -2.06
N SER A 26 -17.08 -2.30 -1.79
CA SER A 26 -16.55 -3.24 -2.79
C SER A 26 -17.49 -3.50 -3.97
N GLN A 27 -18.78 -3.19 -3.85
CA GLN A 27 -19.75 -3.34 -4.95
C GLN A 27 -19.39 -2.48 -6.16
N ALA A 28 -18.84 -1.28 -5.95
CA ALA A 28 -18.37 -0.43 -7.04
C ALA A 28 -17.33 -1.12 -7.93
N LEU A 29 -16.53 -2.03 -7.37
CA LEU A 29 -15.47 -2.73 -8.09
C LEU A 29 -15.98 -3.79 -9.07
N LEU A 30 -17.25 -4.18 -8.99
CA LEU A 30 -17.90 -5.00 -10.03
C LEU A 30 -18.04 -4.24 -11.36
N GLY A 31 -17.85 -2.92 -11.35
CA GLY A 31 -17.81 -2.06 -12.53
C GLY A 31 -16.39 -1.65 -12.98
N ASP A 32 -15.32 -2.17 -12.36
CA ASP A 32 -13.95 -1.83 -12.77
C ASP A 32 -13.61 -2.46 -14.13
N PRO A 33 -13.42 -1.66 -15.20
CA PRO A 33 -13.20 -2.22 -16.55
C PRO A 33 -11.87 -2.96 -16.70
N LEU A 34 -10.90 -2.70 -15.82
CA LEU A 34 -9.55 -3.29 -15.89
C LEU A 34 -9.35 -4.45 -14.89
N TRP A 35 -10.40 -4.89 -14.18
CA TRP A 35 -10.31 -5.89 -13.13
C TRP A 35 -9.52 -7.15 -13.51
N HIS A 36 -9.58 -7.57 -14.78
CA HIS A 36 -8.91 -8.76 -15.30
C HIS A 36 -7.37 -8.68 -15.27
N HIS A 37 -6.79 -7.48 -15.16
CA HIS A 37 -5.34 -7.29 -15.00
C HIS A 37 -4.87 -7.60 -13.57
N SER A 38 -5.79 -7.71 -12.61
CA SER A 38 -5.47 -8.03 -11.22
C SER A 38 -4.94 -9.46 -11.02
N GLY A 39 -5.20 -10.37 -11.98
CA GLY A 39 -4.98 -11.80 -11.85
C GLY A 39 -6.08 -12.54 -11.06
N ALA A 40 -7.23 -11.91 -10.84
CA ALA A 40 -8.41 -12.57 -10.29
C ALA A 40 -9.04 -13.54 -11.31
N ALA A 41 -9.63 -14.61 -10.82
CA ALA A 41 -10.36 -15.56 -11.66
C ALA A 41 -11.75 -15.04 -12.02
N THR A 42 -12.38 -14.25 -11.15
CA THR A 42 -13.69 -13.63 -11.36
C THR A 42 -13.71 -12.19 -10.85
N ILE A 43 -14.66 -11.39 -11.34
CA ILE A 43 -14.81 -10.01 -10.88
C ILE A 43 -15.25 -9.95 -9.41
N GLU A 44 -15.99 -10.93 -8.91
CA GLU A 44 -16.38 -11.01 -7.49
C GLU A 44 -15.17 -11.31 -6.59
N GLU A 45 -14.25 -12.16 -7.03
CA GLU A 45 -12.97 -12.37 -6.35
C GLU A 45 -12.20 -11.05 -6.29
N TYR A 46 -12.06 -10.37 -7.43
CA TYR A 46 -11.41 -9.07 -7.50
C TYR A 46 -12.03 -8.06 -6.54
N ALA A 47 -13.36 -7.85 -6.62
CA ALA A 47 -14.07 -6.87 -5.80
C ALA A 47 -13.88 -7.13 -4.29
N ARG A 48 -13.88 -8.39 -3.87
CA ARG A 48 -13.66 -8.80 -2.48
C ARG A 48 -12.24 -8.51 -2.00
N TRP A 49 -11.23 -8.81 -2.83
CA TRP A 49 -9.84 -8.68 -2.45
C TRP A 49 -9.30 -7.25 -2.56
N ALA A 50 -9.67 -6.52 -3.61
CA ALA A 50 -9.06 -5.23 -3.94
C ALA A 50 -9.17 -4.18 -2.83
N VAL A 51 -10.19 -4.25 -1.96
CA VAL A 51 -10.34 -3.35 -0.80
C VAL A 51 -9.32 -3.64 0.31
N ASN A 52 -8.58 -4.76 0.25
CA ASN A 52 -7.65 -5.21 1.29
C ASN A 52 -6.17 -5.21 0.85
N VAL A 53 -5.86 -4.92 -0.42
CA VAL A 53 -4.53 -5.18 -1.01
C VAL A 53 -3.62 -3.97 -1.15
N CYS A 54 -3.82 -2.91 -0.35
CA CYS A 54 -2.93 -1.74 -0.36
C CYS A 54 -1.44 -2.13 -0.16
N GLY A 55 -1.17 -3.12 0.71
CA GLY A 55 0.19 -3.62 0.92
C GLY A 55 0.76 -4.37 -0.30
N MET A 56 -0.08 -5.10 -1.05
CA MET A 56 0.35 -5.74 -2.31
C MET A 56 0.57 -4.73 -3.42
N ALA A 57 -0.22 -3.65 -3.48
CA ALA A 57 0.04 -2.56 -4.39
C ALA A 57 1.39 -1.88 -4.09
N CYS A 58 1.74 -1.68 -2.82
CA CYS A 58 3.06 -1.20 -2.42
C CYS A 58 4.17 -2.17 -2.87
N LEU A 59 4.00 -3.48 -2.65
CA LEU A 59 4.98 -4.49 -3.12
C LEU A 59 5.09 -4.48 -4.65
N LYS A 60 3.98 -4.42 -5.38
CA LYS A 60 3.96 -4.32 -6.85
C LYS A 60 4.78 -3.11 -7.35
N MET A 61 4.67 -1.95 -6.69
CA MET A 61 5.48 -0.77 -7.01
C MET A 61 6.98 -1.00 -6.76
N ILE A 62 7.34 -1.66 -5.66
CA ILE A 62 8.74 -2.00 -5.33
C ILE A 62 9.31 -2.95 -6.39
N LEU A 63 8.58 -4.00 -6.75
CA LEU A 63 8.99 -4.96 -7.78
C LEU A 63 9.09 -4.31 -9.16
N ALA A 64 8.12 -3.44 -9.50
CA ALA A 64 8.15 -2.69 -10.76
C ALA A 64 9.35 -1.74 -10.87
N ALA A 65 9.81 -1.17 -9.75
CA ALA A 65 11.05 -0.37 -9.72
C ALA A 65 12.32 -1.20 -10.03
N ARG A 66 12.22 -2.54 -9.98
CA ARG A 66 13.24 -3.50 -10.41
C ARG A 66 12.99 -4.06 -11.82
N GLY A 67 11.91 -3.61 -12.49
CA GLY A 67 11.50 -4.12 -13.81
C GLY A 67 10.63 -5.38 -13.77
N GLU A 68 10.11 -5.77 -12.60
CA GLU A 68 9.27 -6.96 -12.41
C GLU A 68 7.81 -6.55 -12.25
N ILE A 69 6.93 -7.00 -13.15
CA ILE A 69 5.50 -6.71 -13.12
C ILE A 69 4.71 -7.95 -12.74
N HIS A 70 3.95 -7.84 -11.67
CA HIS A 70 3.12 -8.91 -11.14
C HIS A 70 1.67 -8.45 -10.96
N PRO A 71 0.65 -9.27 -11.29
CA PRO A 71 -0.74 -8.99 -10.96
C PRO A 71 -0.95 -8.93 -9.44
N THR A 72 -1.72 -7.94 -8.99
CA THR A 72 -1.87 -7.63 -7.56
C THR A 72 -2.47 -8.79 -6.75
N LEU A 73 -3.45 -9.50 -7.31
CA LEU A 73 -4.09 -10.61 -6.63
C LEU A 73 -3.28 -11.91 -6.66
N GLU A 74 -2.40 -12.08 -7.64
CA GLU A 74 -1.42 -13.18 -7.61
C GLU A 74 -0.44 -13.00 -6.45
N LEU A 75 0.05 -11.78 -6.23
CA LEU A 75 0.85 -11.44 -5.06
C LEU A 75 0.08 -11.71 -3.76
N ALA A 76 -1.20 -11.32 -3.70
CA ALA A 76 -2.03 -11.53 -2.52
C ALA A 76 -2.25 -13.02 -2.21
N ARG A 77 -2.56 -13.85 -3.22
CA ARG A 77 -2.70 -15.30 -3.06
C ARG A 77 -1.40 -15.96 -2.60
N ALA A 78 -0.28 -15.58 -3.22
CA ALA A 78 1.03 -16.11 -2.84
C ALA A 78 1.39 -15.71 -1.40
N CYS A 79 1.13 -14.46 -1.00
CA CYS A 79 1.35 -13.99 0.37
C CYS A 79 0.43 -14.66 1.39
N THR A 80 -0.81 -15.03 0.99
CA THR A 80 -1.75 -15.77 1.83
C THR A 80 -1.20 -17.15 2.21
N ALA A 81 -0.52 -17.83 1.28
CA ALA A 81 0.14 -19.12 1.56
C ALA A 81 1.23 -19.03 2.65
N TYR A 82 1.79 -17.84 2.88
CA TYR A 82 2.70 -17.54 3.99
C TYR A 82 1.97 -17.11 5.28
N GLY A 83 0.66 -16.94 5.23
CA GLY A 83 -0.13 -16.40 6.34
C GLY A 83 -0.20 -14.87 6.38
N GLY A 84 0.16 -14.17 5.29
CA GLY A 84 0.10 -12.71 5.20
C GLY A 84 -1.31 -12.15 5.15
N TYR A 85 -2.27 -12.98 4.74
CA TYR A 85 -3.71 -12.72 4.83
C TYR A 85 -4.42 -13.92 5.43
N VAL A 86 -5.50 -13.66 6.17
CA VAL A 86 -6.38 -14.70 6.71
C VAL A 86 -7.78 -14.46 6.14
N VAL A 87 -8.29 -15.45 5.44
CA VAL A 87 -9.67 -15.44 4.92
C VAL A 87 -10.55 -16.19 5.90
N SER A 88 -11.59 -15.54 6.41
CA SER A 88 -12.56 -16.17 7.31
C SER A 88 -13.42 -17.16 6.54
N GLU A 89 -13.55 -18.38 7.07
CA GLU A 89 -14.45 -19.42 6.51
C GLU A 89 -15.93 -19.12 6.79
N ILE A 90 -16.21 -18.24 7.77
CA ILE A 90 -17.58 -17.94 8.21
C ILE A 90 -18.25 -16.93 7.29
N ASP A 91 -17.54 -15.82 6.99
CA ASP A 91 -18.10 -14.65 6.29
C ASP A 91 -17.25 -14.22 5.09
N ALA A 92 -16.22 -14.99 4.75
CA ALA A 92 -15.26 -14.70 3.70
C ALA A 92 -14.54 -13.33 3.84
N SER A 93 -14.59 -12.71 5.02
CA SER A 93 -13.84 -11.48 5.31
C SER A 93 -12.34 -11.74 5.24
N ILE A 94 -11.58 -10.71 4.85
CA ILE A 94 -10.13 -10.79 4.67
C ILE A 94 -9.46 -9.92 5.73
N LYS A 95 -8.61 -10.53 6.53
CA LYS A 95 -7.77 -9.84 7.52
C LYS A 95 -6.32 -9.87 7.07
N GLY A 96 -5.67 -8.74 7.07
CA GLY A 96 -4.25 -8.54 6.72
C GLY A 96 -4.04 -7.09 6.29
N LEU A 97 -2.83 -6.63 5.96
CA LEU A 97 -1.60 -7.41 5.80
C LEU A 97 -0.97 -7.76 7.17
N ILE A 98 -0.57 -9.01 7.38
CA ILE A 98 0.19 -9.45 8.56
C ILE A 98 1.68 -9.34 8.22
N TYR A 99 2.43 -8.51 8.94
CA TYR A 99 3.76 -8.06 8.52
C TYR A 99 4.84 -9.15 8.57
N ALA A 100 4.92 -9.94 9.63
CA ALA A 100 5.96 -10.97 9.73
C ALA A 100 5.86 -12.05 8.63
N PRO A 101 4.67 -12.60 8.29
CA PRO A 101 4.49 -13.44 7.11
C PRO A 101 4.84 -12.73 5.79
N PHE A 102 4.46 -11.46 5.62
CA PHE A 102 4.81 -10.69 4.44
C PHE A 102 6.32 -10.53 4.27
N VAL A 103 7.05 -10.27 5.35
CA VAL A 103 8.52 -10.16 5.33
C VAL A 103 9.15 -11.45 4.84
N ARG A 104 8.71 -12.62 5.34
CA ARG A 104 9.19 -13.92 4.86
C ARG A 104 8.84 -14.14 3.39
N PHE A 105 7.61 -13.85 3.00
CA PHE A 105 7.16 -13.94 1.60
C PHE A 105 8.02 -13.08 0.66
N ALA A 106 8.29 -11.83 1.03
CA ALA A 106 9.09 -10.89 0.24
C ALA A 106 10.54 -11.39 0.08
N ALA A 107 11.13 -11.93 1.15
CA ALA A 107 12.47 -12.50 1.13
C ALA A 107 12.55 -13.76 0.26
N ASP A 108 11.68 -14.74 0.52
CA ASP A 108 11.76 -16.07 -0.12
C ASP A 108 11.42 -16.03 -1.61
N ARG A 109 10.46 -15.16 -2.00
CA ARG A 109 9.96 -15.13 -3.38
C ARG A 109 10.70 -14.14 -4.29
N PHE A 110 11.21 -13.05 -3.71
CA PHE A 110 11.75 -11.93 -4.49
C PHE A 110 13.17 -11.52 -4.06
N GLY A 111 13.75 -12.18 -3.03
CA GLY A 111 15.06 -11.82 -2.51
C GLY A 111 15.12 -10.42 -1.89
N LEU A 112 13.98 -9.85 -1.49
CA LEU A 112 13.91 -8.54 -0.86
C LEU A 112 14.37 -8.62 0.60
N SER A 113 15.25 -7.72 1.02
CA SER A 113 15.55 -7.55 2.44
C SER A 113 14.47 -6.68 3.08
N ALA A 114 13.53 -7.30 3.79
CA ALA A 114 12.42 -6.60 4.43
C ALA A 114 12.41 -6.84 5.95
N GLU A 115 11.94 -5.85 6.71
CA GLU A 115 11.90 -5.88 8.16
C GLU A 115 10.67 -5.15 8.69
N THR A 116 9.99 -5.74 9.66
CA THR A 116 8.92 -5.05 10.41
C THR A 116 9.54 -4.06 11.37
N VAL A 117 9.13 -2.80 11.31
CA VAL A 117 9.58 -1.75 12.22
C VAL A 117 8.40 -1.17 13.00
N THR A 118 8.59 -0.94 14.30
CA THR A 118 7.59 -0.40 15.21
C THR A 118 8.21 0.67 16.10
N GLY A 119 7.40 1.60 16.63
CA GLY A 119 7.89 2.71 17.45
C GLY A 119 8.75 3.70 16.66
N VAL A 120 8.55 3.79 15.35
CA VAL A 120 9.29 4.72 14.49
C VAL A 120 8.63 6.08 14.55
N GLU A 121 9.31 7.05 15.13
CA GLU A 121 8.88 8.44 15.06
C GLU A 121 8.99 8.95 13.61
N THR A 122 8.07 9.83 13.21
CA THR A 122 8.04 10.36 11.84
C THR A 122 9.36 11.05 11.46
N SER A 123 10.00 11.72 12.43
CA SER A 123 11.32 12.34 12.29
C SER A 123 12.47 11.38 12.00
N ALA A 124 12.31 10.08 12.30
CA ALA A 124 13.31 9.04 12.03
C ALA A 124 13.17 8.41 10.63
N ILE A 125 12.08 8.68 9.90
CA ILE A 125 11.87 8.12 8.55
C ILE A 125 12.99 8.49 7.57
N PRO A 126 13.53 9.73 7.54
CA PRO A 126 14.65 10.06 6.67
C PRO A 126 15.89 9.18 6.90
N GLU A 127 16.24 8.91 8.17
CA GLU A 127 17.35 8.03 8.51
C GLU A 127 17.08 6.57 8.14
N LEU A 128 15.84 6.10 8.31
CA LEU A 128 15.41 4.77 7.88
C LEU A 128 15.59 4.60 6.36
N LEU A 129 15.17 5.59 5.56
CA LEU A 129 15.30 5.56 4.10
C LEU A 129 16.75 5.74 3.62
N ALA A 130 17.63 6.32 4.41
CA ALA A 130 19.07 6.35 4.12
C ALA A 130 19.72 4.96 4.22
N LYS A 131 19.14 4.04 5.00
CA LYS A 131 19.60 2.65 5.18
C LYS A 131 18.79 1.65 4.34
N ARG A 132 17.58 1.98 3.96
CA ARG A 132 16.62 1.14 3.22
C ARG A 132 15.97 1.96 2.12
N ARG A 133 15.83 1.41 0.94
CA ARG A 133 15.31 2.14 -0.21
C ARG A 133 13.85 2.56 -0.08
N PHE A 134 13.04 1.75 0.61
CA PHE A 134 11.59 1.93 0.70
C PHE A 134 11.08 1.74 2.13
N PHE A 135 9.97 2.41 2.43
CA PHE A 135 9.23 2.19 3.66
C PHE A 135 7.72 2.08 3.36
N ILE A 136 7.14 0.92 3.61
CA ILE A 136 5.70 0.71 3.56
C ILE A 136 5.13 1.18 4.90
N ALA A 137 4.63 2.40 4.95
CA ALA A 137 4.16 3.03 6.18
C ALA A 137 2.69 2.73 6.45
N SER A 138 2.35 2.42 7.70
CA SER A 138 0.96 2.28 8.15
C SER A 138 0.39 3.66 8.50
N VAL A 139 -0.68 4.05 7.80
CA VAL A 139 -1.32 5.35 7.94
C VAL A 139 -2.84 5.21 8.02
N ASN A 140 -3.54 6.25 8.48
CA ASN A 140 -4.99 6.34 8.28
C ASN A 140 -5.30 6.61 6.81
N SER A 141 -6.32 5.95 6.27
CA SER A 141 -6.75 6.11 4.87
C SER A 141 -7.22 7.54 4.54
N GLY A 142 -7.55 8.35 5.55
CA GLY A 142 -7.86 9.77 5.42
C GLY A 142 -6.69 10.62 4.91
N ILE A 143 -5.47 10.08 4.83
CA ILE A 143 -4.30 10.74 4.23
C ILE A 143 -4.52 11.20 2.78
N ARG A 144 -5.55 10.68 2.11
CA ARG A 144 -6.02 11.16 0.80
C ARG A 144 -6.62 12.57 0.83
N TRP A 145 -6.98 13.07 2.03
CA TRP A 145 -7.45 14.43 2.30
C TRP A 145 -6.63 15.02 3.46
N PRO A 146 -5.39 15.41 3.22
CA PRO A 146 -4.46 15.79 4.28
C PRO A 146 -4.84 17.11 5.01
N GLU A 147 -5.81 17.84 4.48
CA GLU A 147 -6.39 19.02 5.12
C GLU A 147 -7.35 18.68 6.27
N ARG A 148 -7.77 17.40 6.40
CA ARG A 148 -8.71 16.93 7.42
C ARG A 148 -7.99 16.19 8.52
N GLU A 149 -8.53 16.26 9.75
CA GLU A 149 -8.05 15.43 10.85
C GLU A 149 -8.54 13.98 10.69
N PRO A 150 -7.64 12.98 10.83
CA PRO A 150 -8.07 11.59 10.78
C PRO A 150 -8.83 11.20 12.06
N PRO A 151 -9.92 10.41 11.94
CA PRO A 151 -10.70 9.96 13.11
C PRO A 151 -9.92 8.92 13.97
N SER A 152 -8.90 8.31 13.41
CA SER A 152 -8.06 7.29 14.05
C SER A 152 -6.72 7.19 13.33
N LYS A 153 -5.79 6.37 13.84
CA LYS A 153 -4.52 6.06 13.15
C LYS A 153 -4.56 4.65 12.58
N GLY A 154 -3.88 4.43 11.43
CA GLY A 154 -3.73 3.11 10.80
C GLY A 154 -4.88 2.71 9.86
N GLY A 155 -4.85 1.45 9.43
CA GLY A 155 -5.85 0.85 8.55
C GLY A 155 -5.55 0.94 7.05
N HIS A 156 -4.45 1.59 6.65
CA HIS A 156 -4.01 1.70 5.27
C HIS A 156 -2.48 1.68 5.18
N LEU A 157 -1.96 1.30 4.00
CA LEU A 157 -0.53 1.27 3.72
C LEU A 157 -0.21 2.15 2.51
N VAL A 158 0.86 2.94 2.63
CA VAL A 158 1.41 3.77 1.56
C VAL A 158 2.90 3.46 1.37
N LEU A 159 3.41 3.64 0.16
CA LEU A 159 4.82 3.42 -0.15
C LEU A 159 5.59 4.75 -0.06
N VAL A 160 6.39 4.92 0.97
CA VAL A 160 7.29 6.07 1.10
C VAL A 160 8.54 5.81 0.25
N THR A 161 8.85 6.78 -0.63
CA THR A 161 9.94 6.71 -1.60
C THR A 161 11.08 7.67 -1.28
N SER A 162 10.80 8.75 -0.54
CA SER A 162 11.82 9.66 -0.01
C SER A 162 11.29 10.49 1.15
N ALA A 163 12.17 10.94 2.02
CA ALA A 163 11.86 11.87 3.09
C ALA A 163 13.05 12.78 3.41
N SER A 164 12.74 13.96 3.92
CA SER A 164 13.68 14.90 4.53
C SER A 164 13.19 15.25 5.94
N GLN A 165 13.88 16.16 6.64
CA GLN A 165 13.40 16.66 7.94
C GLN A 165 12.15 17.54 7.82
N GLU A 166 11.80 18.00 6.62
CA GLU A 166 10.68 18.89 6.36
C GLU A 166 9.51 18.21 5.66
N THR A 167 9.80 17.30 4.71
CA THR A 167 8.80 16.72 3.81
C THR A 167 8.98 15.21 3.64
N ILE A 168 7.88 14.54 3.32
CA ILE A 168 7.83 13.13 2.97
C ILE A 168 7.14 12.95 1.63
N ARG A 169 7.69 12.09 0.78
CA ARG A 169 7.11 11.72 -0.51
C ARG A 169 6.71 10.26 -0.50
N PHE A 170 5.51 9.98 -1.00
CA PHE A 170 4.98 8.63 -1.02
C PHE A 170 4.00 8.41 -2.19
N HIS A 171 3.77 7.15 -2.51
CA HIS A 171 2.66 6.68 -3.34
C HIS A 171 1.52 6.19 -2.46
N ASN A 172 0.30 6.63 -2.75
CA ASN A 172 -0.90 6.22 -2.03
C ASN A 172 -1.77 5.34 -2.93
N PRO A 173 -1.82 4.01 -2.69
CA PRO A 173 -2.58 3.06 -3.51
C PRO A 173 -4.09 3.35 -3.61
N SER A 174 -4.65 4.12 -2.68
CA SER A 174 -6.06 4.50 -2.68
C SER A 174 -6.29 6.01 -2.72
N GLY A 175 -5.38 6.76 -3.33
CA GLY A 175 -5.58 8.18 -3.60
C GLY A 175 -6.80 8.40 -4.50
N HIS A 176 -7.55 9.49 -4.27
CA HIS A 176 -8.82 9.74 -4.97
C HIS A 176 -8.69 10.54 -6.27
N ASN A 177 -7.51 11.11 -6.51
CA ASN A 177 -7.15 11.85 -7.72
C ASN A 177 -5.62 11.80 -7.92
N GLU A 178 -5.14 12.28 -9.05
CA GLU A 178 -3.71 12.30 -9.40
C GLU A 178 -2.84 12.95 -8.32
N ALA A 179 -3.29 14.05 -7.71
CA ALA A 179 -2.52 14.77 -6.69
C ALA A 179 -2.42 13.99 -5.36
N SER A 180 -3.30 12.99 -5.12
CA SER A 180 -3.30 12.16 -3.92
C SER A 180 -2.85 10.72 -4.17
N GLN A 181 -2.38 10.39 -5.39
CA GLN A 181 -1.98 9.04 -5.82
C GLN A 181 -0.46 8.88 -5.88
N ALA A 182 0.16 9.37 -6.94
CA ALA A 182 1.58 9.21 -7.22
C ALA A 182 2.39 10.40 -6.70
N ASP A 183 3.60 10.13 -6.16
CA ASP A 183 4.56 11.15 -5.73
C ASP A 183 3.97 12.25 -4.82
N VAL A 184 2.98 11.88 -4.01
CA VAL A 184 2.38 12.79 -3.03
C VAL A 184 3.46 13.32 -2.10
N THR A 185 3.54 14.63 -1.96
CA THR A 185 4.50 15.28 -1.06
C THR A 185 3.74 16.05 0.02
N LEU A 186 3.98 15.71 1.28
CA LEU A 186 3.40 16.39 2.43
C LEU A 186 4.50 16.93 3.36
N PRO A 187 4.21 18.00 4.10
CA PRO A 187 5.03 18.33 5.27
C PRO A 187 5.07 17.15 6.25
N LEU A 188 6.22 16.89 6.84
CA LEU A 188 6.42 15.76 7.75
C LEU A 188 5.41 15.80 8.92
N ALA A 189 5.14 16.98 9.47
CA ALA A 189 4.16 17.18 10.54
C ALA A 189 2.71 16.87 10.12
N VAL A 190 2.37 17.04 8.83
CA VAL A 190 1.05 16.66 8.31
C VAL A 190 0.95 15.15 8.20
N PHE A 191 1.99 14.48 7.67
CA PHE A 191 2.04 13.01 7.59
C PHE A 191 1.93 12.35 8.97
N ASP A 192 2.56 12.92 10.00
CA ASP A 192 2.55 12.42 11.38
C ASP A 192 1.14 12.25 11.96
N ARG A 193 0.19 13.09 11.57
CA ARG A 193 -1.21 12.99 12.04
C ARG A 193 -1.87 11.67 11.62
N PHE A 194 -1.44 11.09 10.50
CA PHE A 194 -1.99 9.86 9.91
C PHE A 194 -1.15 8.62 10.26
N PHE A 195 0.13 8.81 10.53
CA PHE A 195 1.08 7.73 10.73
C PHE A 195 0.92 7.06 12.11
N VAL A 196 1.02 5.72 12.14
CA VAL A 196 0.82 4.93 13.36
C VAL A 196 2.15 4.36 13.90
N ASN A 197 3.25 5.03 13.61
CA ASN A 197 4.60 4.71 14.12
C ASN A 197 5.06 3.28 13.81
N ARG A 198 4.59 2.67 12.71
CA ARG A 198 4.98 1.33 12.28
C ARG A 198 4.87 1.14 10.78
N GLY A 199 5.57 0.13 10.28
CA GLY A 199 5.52 -0.24 8.87
C GLY A 199 6.49 -1.37 8.57
N ILE A 200 6.88 -1.46 7.30
CA ILE A 200 7.85 -2.44 6.82
C ILE A 200 8.91 -1.67 6.03
N SER A 201 10.16 -1.72 6.49
CA SER A 201 11.29 -1.22 5.73
C SER A 201 11.71 -2.27 4.70
N VAL A 202 12.03 -1.84 3.48
CA VAL A 202 12.38 -2.75 2.37
C VAL A 202 13.59 -2.20 1.63
N ASP A 203 14.56 -3.08 1.40
CA ASP A 203 15.69 -2.85 0.50
C ASP A 203 15.54 -3.77 -0.72
N ALA A 204 15.75 -3.22 -1.94
CA ALA A 204 15.42 -3.87 -3.21
C ALA A 204 16.50 -3.63 -4.27
#